data_316f2264769a5b1cae83a4baece8db8d
#
_entry.id   316f2264769a5b1cae83a4baece8db8d
#
_cell.length_a   1.000
_cell.length_b   1.000
_cell.length_c   1.000
_cell.angle_alpha   90.00
_cell.angle_beta   90.00
_cell.angle_gamma   90.00
#
_symmetry.space_group_name_H-M   'P 1'
#
loop_
_entity.id
_entity.type
_entity.pdbx_description
1 polymer ?
#
loop_
_entity_poly.entity_id
_entity_poly.type
_entity_poly.pdbx_seq_one_letter_code
_entity_poly.pdbx_strand_id
1 'polypeptide(L)'
;MNNVMEYKGYVGSVEFSEKDGVFYGKVQGIRSLISYEGTTASGLVSDFHEAVDDYLEACKEEGSSPETPYKGSLNVRFKNSDIHRRAAVYAIMHEQSLNSFIEEAVEEKLARVKEAMQSAGNPESERISI
;
A
#
# COMPACT_ATOMS: atom_id res chain seq x y z
N MET A 1 -2.68 -2.65 12.96
CA MET A 1 -1.84 -3.81 12.76
C MET A 1 -1.73 -4.18 11.29
N ASN A 2 -0.53 -4.38 10.83
CA ASN A 2 -0.29 -4.59 9.40
C ASN A 2 0.08 -6.03 9.11
N ASN A 3 -0.83 -6.72 8.44
CA ASN A 3 -0.54 -8.05 7.93
C ASN A 3 -0.12 -7.93 6.48
N VAL A 4 0.97 -7.19 6.28
CA VAL A 4 1.51 -6.97 4.94
C VAL A 4 3.03 -7.08 4.95
N MET A 5 3.57 -7.39 3.79
CA MET A 5 4.99 -7.42 3.54
C MET A 5 5.28 -6.47 2.39
N GLU A 6 6.49 -5.99 2.30
CA GLU A 6 6.88 -5.09 1.21
C GLU A 6 8.21 -5.53 0.64
N TYR A 7 8.31 -5.52 -0.69
CA TYR A 7 9.53 -5.91 -1.40
C TYR A 7 9.56 -5.27 -2.77
N LYS A 8 10.62 -4.52 -3.06
CA LYS A 8 10.80 -3.83 -4.36
C LYS A 8 9.59 -3.00 -4.77
N GLY A 9 8.94 -2.37 -3.80
CA GLY A 9 7.76 -1.54 -4.06
C GLY A 9 6.46 -2.32 -4.16
N TYR A 10 6.48 -3.63 -4.05
CA TYR A 10 5.27 -4.45 -4.06
C TYR A 10 4.85 -4.79 -2.64
N VAL A 11 3.55 -4.68 -2.41
CA VAL A 11 2.97 -4.97 -1.10
C VAL A 11 2.22 -6.29 -1.19
N GLY A 12 2.50 -7.20 -0.28
CA GLY A 12 1.87 -8.50 -0.23
C GLY A 12 1.08 -8.71 1.04
N SER A 13 -0.07 -9.37 0.94
CA SER A 13 -0.89 -9.70 2.11
C SER A 13 -0.33 -10.92 2.84
N VAL A 14 -0.73 -11.05 4.11
CA VAL A 14 -0.37 -12.21 4.94
C VAL A 14 -1.65 -12.76 5.54
N GLU A 15 -1.95 -14.01 5.21
CA GLU A 15 -3.11 -14.71 5.74
C GLU A 15 -2.69 -16.09 6.21
N PHE A 16 -3.48 -16.69 7.07
CA PHE A 16 -3.19 -18.01 7.59
C PHE A 16 -4.38 -18.93 7.40
N SER A 17 -4.14 -20.13 6.89
CA SER A 17 -5.14 -21.17 6.79
C SER A 17 -4.91 -22.20 7.88
N GLU A 18 -5.79 -22.22 8.86
CA GLU A 18 -5.71 -23.22 9.92
C GLU A 18 -5.88 -24.63 9.36
N LYS A 19 -6.81 -24.78 8.42
CA LYS A 19 -7.12 -26.06 7.81
C LYS A 19 -5.91 -26.67 7.10
N ASP A 20 -5.21 -25.85 6.32
CA ASP A 20 -4.08 -26.32 5.53
C ASP A 20 -2.75 -26.17 6.24
N GLY A 21 -2.74 -25.42 7.34
CA GLY A 21 -1.52 -25.19 8.11
C GLY A 21 -0.48 -24.38 7.35
N VAL A 22 -0.93 -23.46 6.51
CA VAL A 22 -0.03 -22.63 5.72
C VAL A 22 -0.35 -21.16 5.85
N PHE A 23 0.69 -20.35 5.74
CA PHE A 23 0.56 -18.91 5.53
C PHE A 23 0.50 -18.69 4.02
N TYR A 24 -0.28 -17.73 3.58
CA TYR A 24 -0.41 -17.45 2.15
C TYR A 24 -0.77 -15.97 1.93
N GLY A 25 -0.71 -15.55 0.70
CA GLY A 25 -1.10 -14.20 0.34
C GLY A 25 -0.94 -13.91 -1.12
N LYS A 26 -1.17 -12.68 -1.48
CA LYS A 26 -0.99 -12.21 -2.84
C LYS A 26 -0.56 -10.76 -2.87
N VAL A 27 0.08 -10.35 -3.96
CA VAL A 27 0.47 -8.96 -4.17
C VAL A 27 -0.78 -8.12 -4.38
N GLN A 28 -0.82 -6.97 -3.72
CA GLN A 28 -1.95 -6.05 -3.76
C GLN A 28 -1.72 -4.94 -4.77
N GLY A 29 -2.80 -4.36 -5.27
CA GLY A 29 -2.73 -3.16 -6.09
C GLY A 29 -2.27 -3.33 -7.53
N ILE A 30 -2.24 -4.56 -8.03
CA ILE A 30 -1.92 -4.84 -9.43
C ILE A 30 -2.97 -5.79 -10.01
N ARG A 31 -3.02 -5.93 -11.33
CA ARG A 31 -3.96 -6.82 -12.02
C ARG A 31 -3.47 -8.25 -12.06
N SER A 32 -2.16 -8.43 -12.22
CA SER A 32 -1.58 -9.76 -12.28
C SER A 32 -1.76 -10.48 -10.96
N LEU A 33 -1.97 -11.77 -11.03
CA LEU A 33 -2.07 -12.58 -9.83
C LEU A 33 -0.68 -13.10 -9.47
N ILE A 34 -0.14 -12.57 -8.39
CA ILE A 34 1.13 -13.03 -7.84
C ILE A 34 0.83 -13.52 -6.45
N SER A 35 0.85 -14.83 -6.27
CA SER A 35 0.54 -15.46 -4.99
C SER A 35 1.73 -16.25 -4.48
N TYR A 36 1.72 -16.54 -3.19
CA TYR A 36 2.82 -17.21 -2.51
C TYR A 36 2.31 -17.86 -1.24
N GLU A 37 3.07 -18.79 -0.72
CA GLU A 37 2.71 -19.50 0.50
C GLU A 37 3.95 -20.04 1.20
N GLY A 38 3.78 -20.43 2.46
CA GLY A 38 4.83 -21.04 3.24
C GLY A 38 4.28 -21.65 4.51
N THR A 39 4.97 -22.63 5.04
CA THR A 39 4.56 -23.28 6.29
C THR A 39 5.13 -22.60 7.51
N THR A 40 6.04 -21.66 7.32
CA THR A 40 6.62 -20.84 8.38
C THR A 40 6.58 -19.39 7.95
N ALA A 41 6.72 -18.48 8.91
CA ALA A 41 6.76 -17.04 8.59
C ALA A 41 7.92 -16.73 7.66
N SER A 42 9.12 -17.25 7.95
CA SER A 42 10.28 -17.00 7.09
C SER A 42 10.11 -17.62 5.70
N GLY A 43 9.48 -18.79 5.64
CA GLY A 43 9.18 -19.41 4.35
C GLY A 43 8.22 -18.60 3.51
N LEU A 44 7.22 -18.00 4.14
CA LEU A 44 6.29 -17.11 3.46
C LEU A 44 7.00 -15.89 2.88
N VAL A 45 7.86 -15.25 3.67
CA VAL A 45 8.61 -14.07 3.23
C VAL A 45 9.51 -14.43 2.04
N SER A 46 10.20 -15.56 2.14
CA SER A 46 11.08 -16.03 1.07
C SER A 46 10.29 -16.29 -0.21
N ASP A 47 9.15 -16.94 -0.10
CA ASP A 47 8.31 -17.24 -1.27
C ASP A 47 7.73 -15.98 -1.89
N PHE A 48 7.37 -15.00 -1.06
CA PHE A 48 6.91 -13.70 -1.54
C PHE A 48 8.00 -13.02 -2.37
N HIS A 49 9.23 -12.96 -1.85
CA HIS A 49 10.35 -12.35 -2.57
C HIS A 49 10.60 -13.05 -3.89
N GLU A 50 10.59 -14.38 -3.87
CA GLU A 50 10.80 -15.17 -5.07
C GLU A 50 9.71 -14.93 -6.11
N ALA A 51 8.46 -14.87 -5.66
CA ALA A 51 7.32 -14.62 -6.56
C ALA A 51 7.43 -13.25 -7.23
N VAL A 52 7.81 -12.21 -6.48
CA VAL A 52 8.02 -10.87 -7.04
C VAL A 52 9.17 -10.89 -8.03
N ASP A 53 10.30 -11.51 -7.66
CA ASP A 53 11.46 -11.58 -8.54
C ASP A 53 11.13 -12.33 -9.83
N ASP A 54 10.41 -13.43 -9.74
CA ASP A 54 9.98 -14.21 -10.91
C ASP A 54 9.08 -13.39 -11.83
N TYR A 55 8.16 -12.62 -11.25
CA TYR A 55 7.30 -11.73 -12.01
C TYR A 55 8.12 -10.68 -12.78
N LEU A 56 9.07 -10.04 -12.10
CA LEU A 56 9.90 -9.01 -12.71
C LEU A 56 10.77 -9.60 -13.83
N GLU A 57 11.30 -10.80 -13.61
CA GLU A 57 12.09 -11.49 -14.61
C GLU A 57 11.24 -11.87 -15.83
N ALA A 58 10.03 -12.36 -15.61
CA ALA A 58 9.11 -12.69 -16.68
C ALA A 58 8.76 -11.47 -17.54
N CYS A 59 8.52 -10.33 -16.89
CA CYS A 59 8.24 -9.08 -17.60
C CYS A 59 9.44 -8.68 -18.47
N LYS A 60 10.65 -8.83 -17.95
CA LYS A 60 11.87 -8.49 -18.66
C LYS A 60 12.04 -9.37 -19.89
N GLU A 61 11.82 -10.67 -19.74
CA GLU A 61 11.93 -11.63 -20.85
C GLU A 61 10.90 -11.38 -21.94
N GLU A 62 9.69 -10.99 -21.55
CA GLU A 62 8.62 -10.71 -22.50
C GLU A 62 8.72 -9.31 -23.12
N GLY A 63 9.59 -8.46 -22.59
CA GLY A 63 9.70 -7.09 -23.03
C GLY A 63 8.55 -6.22 -22.58
N SER A 64 7.83 -6.62 -21.54
CA SER A 64 6.72 -5.85 -20.99
C SER A 64 7.18 -5.08 -19.75
N SER A 65 6.46 -3.99 -19.44
CA SER A 65 6.74 -3.21 -18.25
C SER A 65 6.00 -3.80 -17.05
N PRO A 66 6.70 -4.00 -15.94
CA PRO A 66 6.03 -4.46 -14.72
C PRO A 66 4.97 -3.46 -14.28
N GLU A 67 3.88 -3.96 -13.70
CA GLU A 67 2.85 -3.09 -13.15
C GLU A 67 3.39 -2.34 -11.93
N THR A 68 3.03 -1.07 -11.82
CA THR A 68 3.34 -0.27 -10.64
C THR A 68 2.12 -0.32 -9.72
N PRO A 69 2.25 -0.80 -8.49
CA PRO A 69 1.11 -0.87 -7.57
C PRO A 69 0.49 0.51 -7.33
N TYR A 70 -0.83 0.54 -7.25
CA TYR A 70 -1.59 1.74 -6.90
C TYR A 70 -1.34 2.94 -7.82
N LYS A 71 -1.07 2.68 -9.07
CA LYS A 71 -0.88 3.73 -10.08
C LYS A 71 -2.18 3.93 -10.85
N GLY A 72 -2.44 5.16 -11.27
CA GLY A 72 -3.56 5.51 -12.12
C GLY A 72 -4.63 6.26 -11.38
N SER A 73 -5.83 6.24 -11.95
CA SER A 73 -6.97 7.00 -11.41
C SER A 73 -7.64 6.25 -10.28
N LEU A 74 -8.20 7.03 -9.39
CA LEU A 74 -8.93 6.49 -8.26
C LEU A 74 -10.17 7.34 -8.02
N ASN A 75 -11.29 6.71 -7.70
CA ASN A 75 -12.52 7.40 -7.39
C ASN A 75 -12.70 7.48 -5.89
N VAL A 76 -13.00 8.67 -5.40
CA VAL A 76 -13.26 8.89 -3.98
C VAL A 76 -14.72 9.25 -3.80
N ARG A 77 -15.39 8.59 -2.88
CA ARG A 77 -16.78 8.89 -2.53
C ARG A 77 -16.82 9.39 -1.08
N PHE A 78 -17.31 10.61 -0.92
CA PHE A 78 -17.48 11.17 0.41
C PHE A 78 -18.80 10.71 1.01
N LYS A 79 -18.79 10.24 2.22
CA LYS A 79 -20.02 9.87 2.94
C LYS A 79 -20.85 11.10 3.27
N ASN A 80 -20.16 12.20 3.56
CA ASN A 80 -20.78 13.47 3.88
C ASN A 80 -20.70 14.37 2.65
N SER A 81 -21.87 14.63 2.04
CA SER A 81 -21.93 15.47 0.84
C SER A 81 -21.49 16.91 1.10
N ASP A 82 -21.56 17.37 2.35
CA ASP A 82 -21.12 18.71 2.71
C ASP A 82 -19.60 18.85 2.52
N ILE A 83 -18.83 17.82 2.83
CA ILE A 83 -17.39 17.82 2.64
C ILE A 83 -17.05 17.97 1.15
N HIS A 84 -17.75 17.24 0.30
CA HIS A 84 -17.55 17.33 -1.14
C HIS A 84 -17.83 18.76 -1.63
N ARG A 85 -18.98 19.32 -1.22
CA ARG A 85 -19.37 20.67 -1.60
C ARG A 85 -18.35 21.72 -1.13
N ARG A 86 -17.93 21.63 0.12
CA ARG A 86 -16.96 22.58 0.69
C ARG A 86 -15.62 22.52 -0.02
N ALA A 87 -15.16 21.31 -0.35
CA ALA A 87 -13.92 21.15 -1.09
C ALA A 87 -14.02 21.76 -2.49
N ALA A 88 -15.13 21.52 -3.17
CA ALA A 88 -15.35 22.06 -4.51
C ALA A 88 -15.41 23.60 -4.50
N VAL A 89 -16.12 24.16 -3.52
CA VAL A 89 -16.24 25.62 -3.41
C VAL A 89 -14.89 26.25 -3.10
N TYR A 90 -14.14 25.66 -2.18
CA TYR A 90 -12.80 26.16 -1.86
C TYR A 90 -11.89 26.15 -3.10
N ALA A 91 -11.90 25.05 -3.83
CA ALA A 91 -11.08 24.92 -5.02
C ALA A 91 -11.42 26.00 -6.06
N ILE A 92 -12.71 26.25 -6.30
CA ILE A 92 -13.17 27.29 -7.21
C ILE A 92 -12.66 28.66 -6.76
N MET A 93 -12.82 28.95 -5.46
CA MET A 93 -12.42 30.26 -4.92
C MET A 93 -10.90 30.51 -5.01
N HIS A 94 -10.11 29.48 -5.06
CA HIS A 94 -8.67 29.58 -5.16
C HIS A 94 -8.12 29.22 -6.55
N GLU A 95 -8.98 29.22 -7.53
CA GLU A 95 -8.62 28.94 -8.93
C GLU A 95 -7.81 27.63 -9.07
N GLN A 96 -8.24 26.64 -8.34
CA GLN A 96 -7.62 25.33 -8.26
C GLN A 96 -8.60 24.26 -8.69
N SER A 97 -8.13 23.20 -9.35
CA SER A 97 -9.03 22.07 -9.66
C SER A 97 -9.34 21.30 -8.38
N LEU A 98 -10.50 20.66 -8.34
CA LEU A 98 -10.86 19.81 -7.21
C LEU A 98 -9.86 18.68 -7.05
N ASN A 99 -9.40 18.14 -8.17
CA ASN A 99 -8.39 17.08 -8.15
C ASN A 99 -7.11 17.55 -7.47
N SER A 100 -6.64 18.76 -7.82
CA SER A 100 -5.45 19.33 -7.22
C SER A 100 -5.63 19.58 -5.72
N PHE A 101 -6.80 20.07 -5.32
CA PHE A 101 -7.11 20.27 -3.92
C PHE A 101 -7.05 18.95 -3.13
N ILE A 102 -7.64 17.90 -3.68
CA ILE A 102 -7.63 16.58 -3.04
C ILE A 102 -6.21 16.03 -2.93
N GLU A 103 -5.42 16.19 -3.99
CA GLU A 103 -4.03 15.74 -4.00
C GLU A 103 -3.23 16.43 -2.90
N GLU A 104 -3.35 17.74 -2.79
CA GLU A 104 -2.69 18.51 -1.73
C GLU A 104 -3.14 18.05 -0.34
N ALA A 105 -4.44 17.82 -0.17
CA ALA A 105 -4.98 17.36 1.10
C ALA A 105 -4.39 16.02 1.51
N VAL A 106 -4.25 15.11 0.55
CA VAL A 106 -3.66 13.79 0.81
C VAL A 106 -2.18 13.93 1.16
N GLU A 107 -1.45 14.78 0.42
CA GLU A 107 -0.04 15.03 0.70
C GLU A 107 0.16 15.61 2.10
N GLU A 108 -0.67 16.56 2.50
CA GLU A 108 -0.60 17.14 3.84
C GLU A 108 -0.87 16.11 4.92
N LYS A 109 -1.88 15.27 4.70
CA LYS A 109 -2.21 14.21 5.65
C LYS A 109 -1.04 13.22 5.80
N LEU A 110 -0.46 12.82 4.70
CA LEU A 110 0.68 11.89 4.73
C LEU A 110 1.89 12.50 5.43
N ALA A 111 2.14 13.79 5.22
CA ALA A 111 3.23 14.49 5.89
C ALA A 111 3.01 14.52 7.40
N ARG A 112 1.78 14.79 7.84
CA ARG A 112 1.45 14.80 9.27
C ARG A 112 1.57 13.42 9.90
N VAL A 113 1.14 12.40 9.18
CA VAL A 113 1.26 11.01 9.65
C VAL A 113 2.73 10.66 9.83
N LYS A 114 3.57 11.04 8.88
CA LYS A 114 5.01 10.80 8.95
C LYS A 114 5.64 11.52 10.14
N GLU A 115 5.29 12.79 10.34
CA GLU A 115 5.78 13.56 11.49
C GLU A 115 5.34 12.92 12.81
N ALA A 116 4.09 12.53 12.91
CA ALA A 116 3.56 11.90 14.12
C ALA A 116 4.29 10.61 14.43
N MET A 117 4.59 9.82 13.42
CA MET A 117 5.34 8.58 13.59
C MET A 117 6.77 8.83 14.05
N GLN A 118 7.42 9.87 13.52
CA GLN A 118 8.77 10.25 13.94
C GLN A 118 8.77 10.85 15.33
N SER A 119 7.78 11.70 15.62
CA SER A 119 7.65 12.34 16.93
C SER A 119 7.35 11.36 18.05
N ALA A 120 6.71 10.26 17.72
CA ALA A 120 6.43 9.21 18.70
C ALA A 120 7.72 8.57 19.23
N GLY A 121 8.86 9.01 18.70
CA GLY A 121 10.14 8.62 19.25
C GLY A 121 10.44 7.15 19.13
N ASN A 122 10.05 6.54 18.05
CA ASN A 122 10.29 5.13 17.83
C ASN A 122 9.72 4.29 18.98
N PRO A 123 8.40 4.09 19.00
CA PRO A 123 7.73 3.36 20.08
C PRO A 123 8.34 1.99 20.40
N GLU A 124 8.91 1.36 19.42
CA GLU A 124 9.53 0.05 19.61
C GLU A 124 10.77 0.13 20.49
N SER A 125 11.58 1.18 20.30
CA SER A 125 12.74 1.40 21.15
C SER A 125 12.33 1.61 22.59
N GLU A 126 11.25 2.35 22.82
CA GLU A 126 10.73 2.59 24.15
C GLU A 126 10.28 1.29 24.80
N ARG A 127 9.60 0.43 24.06
CA ARG A 127 9.15 -0.85 24.57
C ARG A 127 10.31 -1.77 24.91
N ILE A 128 11.35 -1.74 24.11
CA ILE A 128 12.52 -2.58 24.32
C ILE A 128 13.28 -2.13 25.55
N SER A 129 13.30 -0.85 25.82
CA SER A 129 14.03 -0.29 26.96
C SER A 129 13.38 -0.60 28.30
N ILE A 130 12.14 -1.06 28.29
CA ILE A 130 11.44 -1.47 29.49
C ILE A 130 11.92 -2.84 29.94
#